data_3ebdfc5fb9762edd016cf8fd2b4a0ef5
#
_entry.id   3ebdfc5fb9762edd016cf8fd2b4a0ef5
#
_cell.length_a   1.000
_cell.length_b   1.000
_cell.length_c   1.000
_cell.angle_alpha   90.00
_cell.angle_beta   90.00
_cell.angle_gamma   90.00
#
_symmetry.space_group_name_H-M   'P 1'
#
loop_
_entity.id
_entity.type
_entity.pdbx_description
1 polymer ?
#
loop_
_entity_poly.entity_id
_entity_poly.type
_entity_poly.pdbx_seq_one_letter_code
_entity_poly.pdbx_strand_id
1 'polypeptide(L)'
;MGKKTKIVCTIGPASLQAEILERMFHAGMNCARINTAYGDFDRYRLIVDNVREVADVPVMVDLKGPEIRLRTDKEKVVNEGDVLDASFNGESISFNHNFIDQMNVGDVLFIDNGRIRTVVTEKSDGTLRLLVKNGGVIANGKGVNVPNKQLTVPTLSARDRKIIEFAKEVNIEILALSFTRSGKDIQNLRSAAEGFKGAVVAKIENFDGIRNFGEILEASEGIMVARGDLGVEIEPERVPLVQKSLIRRCNQNGKTVVTATEMLESMMHQPNPTRAEVSDVANAILDGTDATMLSGETAVGKYPVESAAMMARIALEAEKAAKSSVEDRGFVNISDTVSRSIQR
;
A
#
# COMPACT_ATOMS: atom_id res chain seq x y z
N MET A 1 -16.64 -21.02 -14.62
CA MET A 1 -15.22 -20.82 -14.30
C MET A 1 -15.13 -19.70 -13.28
N GLY A 2 -14.42 -19.89 -12.15
CA GLY A 2 -14.19 -18.83 -11.17
C GLY A 2 -13.27 -17.75 -11.72
N LYS A 3 -13.33 -16.53 -11.15
CA LYS A 3 -12.42 -15.43 -11.51
C LYS A 3 -10.94 -15.80 -11.24
N LYS A 4 -10.04 -15.36 -12.09
CA LYS A 4 -8.59 -15.56 -11.94
C LYS A 4 -7.97 -14.50 -11.01
N THR A 5 -8.32 -13.23 -11.23
CA THR A 5 -7.87 -12.09 -10.42
C THR A 5 -8.33 -12.24 -8.99
N LYS A 6 -7.40 -12.18 -8.05
CA LYS A 6 -7.70 -12.28 -6.61
C LYS A 6 -8.15 -10.95 -6.06
N ILE A 7 -8.90 -10.98 -4.96
CA ILE A 7 -9.38 -9.79 -4.26
C ILE A 7 -8.82 -9.82 -2.85
N VAL A 8 -8.00 -8.82 -2.52
CA VAL A 8 -7.51 -8.56 -1.18
C VAL A 8 -8.46 -7.57 -0.51
N CYS A 9 -9.00 -7.93 0.66
CA CYS A 9 -9.88 -7.03 1.41
C CYS A 9 -9.23 -6.65 2.74
N THR A 10 -9.14 -5.36 3.01
CA THR A 10 -8.67 -4.89 4.32
C THR A 10 -9.77 -5.06 5.35
N ILE A 11 -9.44 -5.74 6.45
CA ILE A 11 -10.37 -5.98 7.54
C ILE A 11 -10.24 -4.87 8.58
N GLY A 12 -11.37 -4.33 8.97
CA GLY A 12 -11.46 -3.22 9.92
C GLY A 12 -12.81 -3.17 10.64
N PRO A 13 -13.15 -2.05 11.29
CA PRO A 13 -14.40 -1.94 12.07
C PRO A 13 -15.66 -2.35 11.32
N ALA A 14 -15.74 -2.09 10.01
CA ALA A 14 -16.92 -2.40 9.20
C ALA A 14 -17.03 -3.88 8.81
N SER A 15 -15.94 -4.65 8.92
CA SER A 15 -15.87 -6.03 8.44
C SER A 15 -15.33 -7.02 9.48
N LEU A 16 -15.23 -6.63 10.76
CA LEU A 16 -14.65 -7.45 11.81
C LEU A 16 -15.53 -8.65 12.22
N GLN A 17 -16.85 -8.54 12.07
CA GLN A 17 -17.79 -9.58 12.49
C GLN A 17 -17.69 -10.79 11.55
N ALA A 18 -17.75 -12.01 12.13
CA ALA A 18 -17.63 -13.26 11.40
C ALA A 18 -18.67 -13.37 10.25
N GLU A 19 -19.92 -12.97 10.50
CA GLU A 19 -20.99 -13.01 9.49
C GLU A 19 -20.68 -12.07 8.29
N ILE A 20 -20.06 -10.93 8.53
CA ILE A 20 -19.67 -10.01 7.45
C ILE A 20 -18.48 -10.59 6.68
N LEU A 21 -17.50 -11.17 7.36
CA LEU A 21 -16.35 -11.84 6.73
C LEU A 21 -16.80 -13.01 5.85
N GLU A 22 -17.71 -13.85 6.34
CA GLU A 22 -18.28 -14.95 5.57
C GLU A 22 -19.00 -14.46 4.30
N ARG A 23 -19.80 -13.41 4.42
CA ARG A 23 -20.45 -12.77 3.26
C ARG A 23 -19.44 -12.18 2.29
N MET A 24 -18.36 -11.54 2.76
CA MET A 24 -17.28 -11.03 1.92
C MET A 24 -16.54 -12.17 1.21
N PHE A 25 -16.28 -13.28 1.89
CA PHE A 25 -15.70 -14.47 1.29
C PHE A 25 -16.57 -15.00 0.14
N HIS A 26 -17.86 -15.20 0.38
CA HIS A 26 -18.79 -15.61 -0.66
C HIS A 26 -18.96 -14.57 -1.78
N ALA A 27 -18.80 -13.29 -1.49
CA ALA A 27 -18.78 -12.21 -2.46
C ALA A 27 -17.52 -12.18 -3.34
N GLY A 28 -16.46 -12.90 -2.94
CA GLY A 28 -15.28 -13.11 -3.76
C GLY A 28 -13.95 -12.64 -3.15
N MET A 29 -13.88 -12.34 -1.86
CA MET A 29 -12.63 -12.12 -1.14
C MET A 29 -11.73 -13.37 -1.23
N ASN A 30 -10.42 -13.16 -1.47
CA ASN A 30 -9.44 -14.24 -1.59
C ASN A 30 -8.25 -14.07 -0.63
N CYS A 31 -8.12 -12.91 -0.01
CA CYS A 31 -7.08 -12.61 0.98
C CYS A 31 -7.62 -11.55 1.93
N ALA A 32 -7.43 -11.75 3.22
CA ALA A 32 -7.71 -10.76 4.25
C ALA A 32 -6.45 -9.97 4.57
N ARG A 33 -6.53 -8.63 4.60
CA ARG A 33 -5.38 -7.76 4.94
C ARG A 33 -5.61 -7.08 6.28
N ILE A 34 -4.59 -7.13 7.13
CA ILE A 34 -4.48 -6.37 8.37
C ILE A 34 -3.58 -5.16 8.12
N ASN A 35 -4.13 -3.95 8.22
CA ASN A 35 -3.34 -2.72 8.18
C ASN A 35 -2.85 -2.38 9.59
N THR A 36 -1.56 -2.57 9.85
CA THR A 36 -0.97 -2.38 11.18
C THR A 36 -0.70 -0.92 11.55
N ALA A 37 -1.05 0.03 10.68
CA ALA A 37 -1.10 1.43 11.04
C ALA A 37 -2.16 1.74 12.10
N TYR A 38 -3.19 0.88 12.22
CA TYR A 38 -4.32 1.03 13.12
C TYR A 38 -4.52 -0.22 13.98
N GLY A 39 -5.04 -0.04 15.19
CA GLY A 39 -5.32 -1.15 16.10
C GLY A 39 -4.13 -1.60 16.94
N ASP A 40 -4.34 -2.67 17.66
CA ASP A 40 -3.40 -3.32 18.57
C ASP A 40 -3.34 -4.84 18.29
N PHE A 41 -2.53 -5.55 19.05
CA PHE A 41 -2.32 -6.99 18.85
C PHE A 41 -3.56 -7.83 19.16
N ASP A 42 -4.40 -7.40 20.14
CA ASP A 42 -5.64 -8.12 20.47
C ASP A 42 -6.60 -8.07 19.29
N ARG A 43 -6.70 -6.89 18.65
CA ARG A 43 -7.52 -6.72 17.45
C ARG A 43 -6.97 -7.50 16.26
N TYR A 44 -5.65 -7.54 16.08
CA TYR A 44 -5.05 -8.32 14.99
C TYR A 44 -5.32 -9.81 15.15
N ARG A 45 -5.22 -10.31 16.40
CA ARG A 45 -5.55 -11.70 16.73
C ARG A 45 -7.00 -11.99 16.45
N LEU A 46 -7.92 -11.13 16.92
CA LEU A 46 -9.34 -11.27 16.66
C LEU A 46 -9.66 -11.33 15.15
N ILE A 47 -9.00 -10.50 14.33
CA ILE A 47 -9.17 -10.56 12.87
C ILE A 47 -8.71 -11.91 12.33
N VAL A 48 -7.54 -12.39 12.73
CA VAL A 48 -7.00 -13.68 12.27
C VAL A 48 -7.94 -14.83 12.66
N ASP A 49 -8.39 -14.85 13.91
CA ASP A 49 -9.27 -15.91 14.43
C ASP A 49 -10.60 -15.92 13.67
N ASN A 50 -11.25 -14.77 13.53
CA ASN A 50 -12.52 -14.65 12.79
C ASN A 50 -12.37 -15.01 11.30
N VAL A 51 -11.28 -14.61 10.64
CA VAL A 51 -11.04 -14.99 9.24
C VAL A 51 -10.89 -16.50 9.11
N ARG A 52 -10.13 -17.14 9.99
CA ARG A 52 -9.88 -18.58 9.96
C ARG A 52 -11.11 -19.43 10.32
N GLU A 53 -12.00 -18.87 11.12
CA GLU A 53 -13.26 -19.53 11.46
C GLU A 53 -14.19 -19.65 10.24
N VAL A 54 -14.25 -18.62 9.39
CA VAL A 54 -15.26 -18.51 8.33
C VAL A 54 -14.73 -18.72 6.90
N ALA A 55 -13.43 -18.64 6.69
CA ALA A 55 -12.86 -18.65 5.34
C ALA A 55 -11.45 -19.26 5.31
N ASP A 56 -11.21 -20.12 4.35
CA ASP A 56 -9.88 -20.65 4.02
C ASP A 56 -9.18 -19.70 3.03
N VAL A 57 -8.76 -18.54 3.54
CA VAL A 57 -8.02 -17.52 2.77
C VAL A 57 -6.78 -17.08 3.53
N PRO A 58 -5.67 -16.77 2.82
CA PRO A 58 -4.47 -16.24 3.45
C PRO A 58 -4.73 -14.89 4.11
N VAL A 59 -3.99 -14.63 5.18
CA VAL A 59 -3.95 -13.34 5.86
C VAL A 59 -2.65 -12.61 5.50
N MET A 60 -2.79 -11.37 5.06
CA MET A 60 -1.69 -10.46 4.80
C MET A 60 -1.57 -9.46 5.95
N VAL A 61 -0.37 -9.33 6.51
CA VAL A 61 -0.04 -8.28 7.48
C VAL A 61 0.78 -7.21 6.79
N ASP A 62 0.28 -5.99 6.78
CA ASP A 62 0.91 -4.82 6.15
C ASP A 62 1.68 -4.01 7.19
N LEU A 63 3.03 -4.08 7.10
CA LEU A 63 3.97 -3.39 7.98
C LEU A 63 4.11 -1.92 7.58
N LYS A 64 4.25 -1.04 8.55
CA LYS A 64 4.41 0.39 8.31
C LYS A 64 5.70 0.74 7.57
N GLY A 65 6.76 -0.01 7.82
CA GLY A 65 8.05 0.26 7.20
C GLY A 65 8.65 1.62 7.59
N PRO A 66 9.53 2.19 6.74
CA PRO A 66 10.29 3.40 7.03
C PRO A 66 9.50 4.71 6.83
N GLU A 67 8.20 4.70 7.05
CA GLU A 67 7.36 5.88 6.89
C GLU A 67 7.79 7.03 7.82
N ILE A 68 7.99 8.20 7.25
CA ILE A 68 8.28 9.41 8.02
C ILE A 68 6.97 10.04 8.44
N ARG A 69 6.83 10.31 9.74
CA ARG A 69 5.66 10.96 10.32
C ARG A 69 6.03 12.14 11.17
N LEU A 70 5.18 13.15 11.08
CA LEU A 70 5.24 14.34 11.90
C LEU A 70 4.71 14.05 13.31
N ARG A 71 5.36 14.64 14.31
CA ARG A 71 4.93 14.64 15.72
C ARG A 71 4.69 16.08 16.15
N THR A 72 3.57 16.31 16.79
CA THR A 72 3.21 17.60 17.40
C THR A 72 2.25 17.37 18.55
N ASP A 73 2.33 18.19 19.58
CA ASP A 73 1.43 18.11 20.74
C ASP A 73 0.05 18.67 20.45
N LYS A 74 -0.07 19.60 19.49
CA LYS A 74 -1.31 20.28 19.16
C LYS A 74 -1.48 20.42 17.66
N GLU A 75 -2.73 20.33 17.21
CA GLU A 75 -3.07 20.70 15.85
C GLU A 75 -2.79 22.19 15.62
N LYS A 76 -2.26 22.49 14.44
CA LYS A 76 -1.92 23.86 14.03
C LYS A 76 -2.46 24.11 12.61
N VAL A 77 -3.32 25.11 12.50
CA VAL A 77 -3.70 25.64 11.17
C VAL A 77 -2.52 26.46 10.65
N VAL A 78 -2.13 26.20 9.43
CA VAL A 78 -1.06 26.92 8.73
C VAL A 78 -1.58 27.49 7.42
N ASN A 79 -1.07 28.67 7.06
CA ASN A 79 -1.41 29.38 5.83
C ASN A 79 -0.19 29.50 4.91
N GLU A 80 -0.42 29.78 3.66
CA GLU A 80 0.66 30.12 2.73
C GLU A 80 1.49 31.30 3.27
N GLY A 81 2.80 31.17 3.24
CA GLY A 81 3.76 32.16 3.75
C GLY A 81 4.16 31.95 5.22
N ASP A 82 3.47 31.09 5.97
CA ASP A 82 3.87 30.76 7.33
C ASP A 82 5.25 30.07 7.35
N VAL A 83 5.98 30.29 8.42
CA VAL A 83 7.28 29.66 8.67
C VAL A 83 7.17 28.73 9.87
N LEU A 84 7.69 27.52 9.72
CA LEU A 84 7.67 26.47 10.74
C LEU A 84 9.11 26.03 11.02
N ASP A 85 9.45 25.89 12.29
CA ASP A 85 10.68 25.24 12.70
C ASP A 85 10.35 23.78 13.08
N ALA A 86 11.06 22.85 12.45
CA ALA A 86 10.88 21.40 12.63
C ALA A 86 12.23 20.71 12.88
N SER A 87 12.29 19.83 13.89
CA SER A 87 13.51 19.12 14.27
C SER A 87 13.25 17.65 14.59
N PHE A 88 14.28 16.88 14.87
CA PHE A 88 14.08 15.47 15.28
C PHE A 88 13.57 15.37 16.74
N ASN A 89 14.05 16.20 17.64
CA ASN A 89 13.71 16.19 19.07
C ASN A 89 13.08 17.53 19.54
N GLY A 90 12.42 18.27 18.64
CA GLY A 90 11.81 19.56 18.99
C GLY A 90 10.52 19.44 19.77
N GLU A 91 10.21 20.49 20.53
CA GLU A 91 9.02 20.56 21.37
C GLU A 91 7.74 20.87 20.58
N SER A 92 7.84 21.55 19.43
CA SER A 92 6.68 22.02 18.66
C SER A 92 6.33 21.09 17.49
N ILE A 93 7.26 20.93 16.56
CA ILE A 93 7.13 20.05 15.41
C ILE A 93 8.38 19.19 15.32
N SER A 94 8.20 17.88 15.32
CA SER A 94 9.29 16.92 15.20
C SER A 94 8.93 15.76 14.27
N PHE A 95 9.90 14.88 14.01
CA PHE A 95 9.72 13.72 13.14
C PHE A 95 10.05 12.45 13.91
N ASN A 96 9.43 11.32 13.48
CA ASN A 96 9.69 10.01 14.06
C ASN A 96 11.06 9.42 13.67
N HIS A 97 11.70 9.95 12.63
CA HIS A 97 13.04 9.60 12.16
C HIS A 97 13.94 10.83 12.06
N ASN A 98 15.24 10.64 12.31
CA ASN A 98 16.22 11.70 12.08
C ASN A 98 16.71 11.62 10.63
N PHE A 99 16.30 12.56 9.81
CA PHE A 99 16.76 12.75 8.44
C PHE A 99 17.19 14.20 8.14
N ILE A 100 17.20 15.06 9.17
CA ILE A 100 17.45 16.50 9.03
C ILE A 100 18.81 16.79 8.38
N ASP A 101 19.84 16.03 8.78
CA ASP A 101 21.18 16.19 8.22
C ASP A 101 21.27 15.88 6.73
N GLN A 102 20.33 15.08 6.23
CA GLN A 102 20.22 14.71 4.83
C GLN A 102 19.48 15.77 3.99
N MET A 103 18.82 16.76 4.63
CA MET A 103 18.08 17.82 3.94
C MET A 103 18.99 18.98 3.51
N ASN A 104 18.60 19.62 2.40
CA ASN A 104 19.25 20.83 1.87
C ASN A 104 18.24 21.97 1.77
N VAL A 105 18.74 23.21 1.78
CA VAL A 105 17.92 24.38 1.44
C VAL A 105 17.39 24.21 0.01
N GLY A 106 16.10 24.46 -0.17
CA GLY A 106 15.39 24.25 -1.42
C GLY A 106 14.66 22.89 -1.53
N ASP A 107 14.96 21.91 -0.68
CA ASP A 107 14.22 20.65 -0.65
C ASP A 107 12.75 20.89 -0.30
N VAL A 108 11.88 20.10 -0.89
CA VAL A 108 10.42 20.13 -0.67
C VAL A 108 10.04 19.05 0.31
N LEU A 109 9.18 19.37 1.27
CA LEU A 109 8.50 18.40 2.09
C LEU A 109 6.98 18.50 1.85
N PHE A 110 6.35 17.37 1.61
CA PHE A 110 4.91 17.23 1.63
C PHE A 110 4.46 16.68 2.99
N ILE A 111 3.40 17.25 3.55
CA ILE A 111 2.79 16.81 4.80
C ILE A 111 1.33 16.47 4.50
N ASP A 112 0.78 15.44 5.18
CA ASP A 112 -0.60 14.98 5.02
C ASP A 112 -0.94 14.60 3.57
N ASN A 113 -0.21 13.63 3.01
CA ASN A 113 -0.41 13.13 1.64
C ASN A 113 -0.38 14.26 0.59
N GLY A 114 0.57 15.16 0.71
CA GLY A 114 0.76 16.26 -0.25
C GLY A 114 -0.20 17.45 -0.08
N ARG A 115 -1.11 17.41 0.89
CA ARG A 115 -2.05 18.51 1.15
C ARG A 115 -1.36 19.78 1.59
N ILE A 116 -0.24 19.68 2.32
CA ILE A 116 0.58 20.81 2.73
C ILE A 116 1.94 20.65 2.08
N ARG A 117 2.32 21.62 1.27
CA ARG A 117 3.64 21.71 0.64
C ARG A 117 4.48 22.72 1.41
N THR A 118 5.70 22.30 1.78
CA THR A 118 6.69 23.21 2.39
C THR A 118 8.01 23.16 1.64
N VAL A 119 8.83 24.19 1.81
CA VAL A 119 10.19 24.27 1.25
C VAL A 119 11.17 24.60 2.37
N VAL A 120 12.27 23.90 2.44
CA VAL A 120 13.38 24.21 3.37
C VAL A 120 14.01 25.52 2.96
N THR A 121 13.94 26.54 3.82
CA THR A 121 14.56 27.85 3.61
C THR A 121 15.85 28.01 4.37
N GLU A 122 16.00 27.29 5.48
CA GLU A 122 17.20 27.32 6.33
C GLU A 122 17.37 25.97 7.02
N LYS A 123 18.61 25.58 7.28
CA LYS A 123 18.98 24.42 8.07
C LYS A 123 20.08 24.83 9.06
N SER A 124 19.84 24.70 10.35
CA SER A 124 20.80 24.98 11.39
C SER A 124 20.54 24.12 12.64
N ASP A 125 21.61 23.70 13.30
CA ASP A 125 21.57 23.01 14.60
C ASP A 125 20.52 21.90 14.75
N GLY A 126 20.38 21.04 13.70
CA GLY A 126 19.42 19.95 13.72
C GLY A 126 17.95 20.37 13.56
N THR A 127 17.73 21.61 13.10
CA THR A 127 16.41 22.19 12.81
C THR A 127 16.29 22.59 11.34
N LEU A 128 15.13 22.33 10.76
CA LEU A 128 14.74 22.82 9.43
C LEU A 128 13.75 23.96 9.60
N ARG A 129 14.01 25.07 8.91
CA ARG A 129 13.00 26.12 8.73
C ARG A 129 12.26 25.90 7.44
N LEU A 130 10.95 25.71 7.55
CA LEU A 130 10.05 25.31 6.47
C LEU A 130 9.13 26.46 6.13
N LEU A 131 9.17 26.94 4.89
CA LEU A 131 8.21 27.90 4.36
C LEU A 131 6.99 27.16 3.77
N VAL A 132 5.82 27.42 4.29
CA VAL A 132 4.55 26.86 3.82
C VAL A 132 4.16 27.47 2.47
N LYS A 133 3.87 26.64 1.49
CA LYS A 133 3.49 27.04 0.12
C LYS A 133 1.99 26.94 -0.15
N ASN A 134 1.27 26.21 0.66
CA ASN A 134 -0.21 26.16 0.67
C ASN A 134 -0.68 25.78 2.07
N GLY A 135 -1.80 26.32 2.49
CA GLY A 135 -2.33 26.16 3.83
C GLY A 135 -2.94 24.77 4.10
N GLY A 136 -3.12 24.47 5.39
CA GLY A 136 -3.74 23.24 5.84
C GLY A 136 -3.69 23.08 7.36
N VAL A 137 -3.96 21.86 7.85
CA VAL A 137 -3.91 21.53 9.27
C VAL A 137 -2.77 20.54 9.54
N ILE A 138 -1.75 20.98 10.27
CA ILE A 138 -0.70 20.12 10.79
C ILE A 138 -1.22 19.42 12.03
N ALA A 139 -1.18 18.10 12.05
CA ALA A 139 -1.62 17.27 13.16
C ALA A 139 -0.62 16.15 13.45
N ASN A 140 -0.66 15.62 14.66
CA ASN A 140 0.18 14.51 15.07
C ASN A 140 -0.05 13.27 14.20
N GLY A 141 1.02 12.58 13.81
CA GLY A 141 0.97 11.35 13.04
C GLY A 141 0.77 11.53 11.53
N LYS A 142 0.69 12.76 11.01
CA LYS A 142 0.62 13.02 9.57
C LYS A 142 1.86 12.52 8.85
N GLY A 143 1.68 11.88 7.68
CA GLY A 143 2.79 11.44 6.81
C GLY A 143 3.61 12.60 6.30
N VAL A 144 4.92 12.37 6.14
CA VAL A 144 5.86 13.33 5.56
C VAL A 144 6.61 12.67 4.41
N ASN A 145 6.52 13.26 3.23
CA ASN A 145 7.20 12.81 2.02
C ASN A 145 8.24 13.83 1.59
N VAL A 146 9.38 13.36 1.12
CA VAL A 146 10.45 14.20 0.57
C VAL A 146 10.71 13.76 -0.86
N PRO A 147 9.98 14.30 -1.84
CA PRO A 147 10.07 13.86 -3.22
C PRO A 147 11.46 14.07 -3.80
N ASN A 148 11.88 13.19 -4.71
CA ASN A 148 13.16 13.23 -5.41
C ASN A 148 14.40 13.17 -4.50
N LYS A 149 14.26 12.68 -3.26
CA LYS A 149 15.37 12.57 -2.32
C LYS A 149 15.43 11.21 -1.65
N GLN A 150 16.56 10.55 -1.79
CA GLN A 150 16.82 9.29 -1.12
C GLN A 150 17.20 9.54 0.35
N LEU A 151 16.31 9.13 1.27
CA LEU A 151 16.56 9.26 2.70
C LEU A 151 17.00 7.94 3.31
N THR A 152 18.04 7.98 4.12
CA THR A 152 18.51 6.83 4.90
C THR A 152 17.84 6.85 6.27
N VAL A 153 16.79 6.04 6.40
CA VAL A 153 16.07 5.80 7.66
C VAL A 153 15.95 4.30 7.89
N PRO A 154 15.83 3.82 9.15
CA PRO A 154 15.69 2.39 9.44
C PRO A 154 14.50 1.77 8.70
N THR A 155 14.72 0.62 8.07
CA THR A 155 13.66 -0.12 7.32
C THR A 155 12.49 -0.51 8.21
N LEU A 156 12.76 -0.93 9.45
CA LEU A 156 11.76 -1.46 10.38
C LEU A 156 11.79 -0.69 11.70
N SER A 157 10.63 -0.27 12.15
CA SER A 157 10.44 0.28 13.49
C SER A 157 10.47 -0.83 14.56
N ALA A 158 10.56 -0.42 15.83
CA ALA A 158 10.41 -1.35 16.97
C ALA A 158 9.01 -2.02 16.98
N ARG A 159 7.98 -1.31 16.49
CA ARG A 159 6.63 -1.86 16.34
C ARG A 159 6.56 -2.89 15.23
N ASP A 160 7.18 -2.65 14.07
CA ASP A 160 7.22 -3.62 12.97
C ASP A 160 7.86 -4.93 13.41
N ARG A 161 8.95 -4.87 14.18
CA ARG A 161 9.59 -6.09 14.74
C ARG A 161 8.65 -6.90 15.63
N LYS A 162 7.86 -6.24 16.49
CA LYS A 162 6.85 -6.92 17.32
C LYS A 162 5.72 -7.51 16.45
N ILE A 163 5.32 -6.83 15.39
CA ILE A 163 4.31 -7.33 14.44
C ILE A 163 4.83 -8.54 13.68
N ILE A 164 6.10 -8.58 13.32
CA ILE A 164 6.74 -9.74 12.68
C ILE A 164 6.71 -10.97 13.64
N GLU A 165 7.03 -10.79 14.92
CA GLU A 165 6.94 -11.89 15.88
C GLU A 165 5.49 -12.38 16.06
N PHE A 166 4.53 -11.47 16.15
CA PHE A 166 3.10 -11.80 16.13
C PHE A 166 2.71 -12.59 14.87
N ALA A 167 3.16 -12.13 13.70
CA ALA A 167 2.87 -12.81 12.43
C ALA A 167 3.39 -14.25 12.39
N LYS A 168 4.57 -14.49 12.98
CA LYS A 168 5.15 -15.84 13.13
C LYS A 168 4.32 -16.68 14.10
N GLU A 169 3.97 -16.13 15.26
CA GLU A 169 3.18 -16.79 16.30
C GLU A 169 1.84 -17.30 15.77
N VAL A 170 1.13 -16.46 15.02
CA VAL A 170 -0.20 -16.80 14.48
C VAL A 170 -0.14 -17.37 13.05
N ASN A 171 1.04 -17.72 12.53
CA ASN A 171 1.27 -18.32 11.22
C ASN A 171 0.62 -17.51 10.08
N ILE A 172 0.93 -16.23 9.99
CA ILE A 172 0.52 -15.37 8.86
C ILE A 172 1.18 -15.84 7.57
N GLU A 173 0.46 -15.73 6.46
CA GLU A 173 0.93 -16.22 5.16
C GLU A 173 1.69 -15.15 4.36
N ILE A 174 1.40 -13.86 4.57
CA ILE A 174 1.98 -12.78 3.76
C ILE A 174 2.38 -11.60 4.65
N LEU A 175 3.64 -11.15 4.52
CA LEU A 175 4.11 -9.86 5.05
C LEU A 175 4.27 -8.87 3.90
N ALA A 176 3.60 -7.72 3.98
CA ALA A 176 3.79 -6.62 3.05
C ALA A 176 4.60 -5.50 3.71
N LEU A 177 5.64 -4.99 3.05
CA LEU A 177 6.49 -3.91 3.56
C LEU A 177 6.15 -2.59 2.86
N SER A 178 5.58 -1.64 3.60
CA SER A 178 5.32 -0.30 3.09
C SER A 178 6.62 0.49 2.85
N PHE A 179 6.56 1.43 1.95
CA PHE A 179 7.63 2.35 1.61
C PHE A 179 8.96 1.68 1.27
N THR A 180 8.92 0.51 0.62
CA THR A 180 10.12 -0.20 0.16
C THR A 180 10.91 0.68 -0.82
N ARG A 181 12.20 0.90 -0.54
CA ARG A 181 13.09 1.78 -1.31
C ARG A 181 14.12 1.00 -2.12
N SER A 182 14.47 -0.22 -1.67
CA SER A 182 15.56 -1.01 -2.27
C SER A 182 15.41 -2.50 -1.94
N GLY A 183 16.14 -3.36 -2.65
CA GLY A 183 16.27 -4.78 -2.31
C GLY A 183 16.83 -5.01 -0.90
N LYS A 184 17.65 -4.07 -0.40
CA LYS A 184 18.17 -4.11 0.96
C LYS A 184 17.07 -4.00 2.02
N ASP A 185 16.02 -3.23 1.79
CA ASP A 185 14.88 -3.15 2.72
C ASP A 185 14.19 -4.52 2.85
N ILE A 186 14.02 -5.25 1.75
CA ILE A 186 13.47 -6.62 1.78
C ILE A 186 14.40 -7.60 2.49
N GLN A 187 15.71 -7.50 2.26
CA GLN A 187 16.69 -8.32 2.99
C GLN A 187 16.68 -8.03 4.50
N ASN A 188 16.55 -6.76 4.90
CA ASN A 188 16.43 -6.37 6.30
C ASN A 188 15.14 -6.93 6.94
N LEU A 189 14.01 -6.91 6.21
CA LEU A 189 12.78 -7.55 6.65
C LEU A 189 12.97 -9.06 6.82
N ARG A 190 13.55 -9.75 5.83
CA ARG A 190 13.82 -11.20 5.92
C ARG A 190 14.70 -11.58 7.08
N SER A 191 15.75 -10.79 7.33
CA SER A 191 16.64 -11.01 8.48
C SER A 191 15.93 -10.83 9.82
N ALA A 192 15.02 -9.83 9.91
CA ALA A 192 14.19 -9.62 11.10
C ALA A 192 13.08 -10.68 11.25
N ALA A 193 12.63 -11.25 10.14
CA ALA A 193 11.59 -12.28 10.06
C ALA A 193 12.18 -13.69 9.94
N GLU A 194 13.37 -13.93 10.47
CA GLU A 194 13.97 -15.28 10.46
C GLU A 194 12.99 -16.33 11.00
N GLY A 195 12.84 -17.44 10.26
CA GLY A 195 11.86 -18.48 10.56
C GLY A 195 10.43 -18.21 10.05
N PHE A 196 10.13 -17.03 9.51
CA PHE A 196 8.88 -16.79 8.80
C PHE A 196 8.84 -17.58 7.49
N LYS A 197 7.74 -18.33 7.26
CA LYS A 197 7.59 -19.24 6.10
C LYS A 197 6.73 -18.69 4.98
N GLY A 198 6.11 -17.54 5.21
CA GLY A 198 5.20 -16.90 4.24
C GLY A 198 5.91 -16.09 3.17
N ALA A 199 5.13 -15.50 2.29
CA ALA A 199 5.59 -14.63 1.23
C ALA A 199 5.86 -13.20 1.73
N VAL A 200 6.85 -12.53 1.12
CA VAL A 200 7.14 -11.10 1.34
C VAL A 200 6.74 -10.33 0.11
N VAL A 201 5.86 -9.35 0.29
CA VAL A 201 5.38 -8.44 -0.74
C VAL A 201 5.97 -7.05 -0.52
N ALA A 202 6.64 -6.52 -1.52
CA ALA A 202 7.19 -5.17 -1.49
C ALA A 202 6.15 -4.16 -1.99
N LYS A 203 5.89 -3.10 -1.22
CA LYS A 203 4.98 -2.03 -1.65
C LYS A 203 5.77 -0.91 -2.31
N ILE A 204 5.39 -0.57 -3.53
CA ILE A 204 5.97 0.52 -4.32
C ILE A 204 5.09 1.75 -4.13
N GLU A 205 5.59 2.66 -3.30
CA GLU A 205 4.88 3.84 -2.80
C GLU A 205 5.69 5.13 -2.92
N ASN A 206 6.94 5.03 -3.39
CA ASN A 206 7.87 6.16 -3.44
C ASN A 206 8.75 6.10 -4.69
N PHE A 207 9.43 7.21 -4.97
CA PHE A 207 10.32 7.34 -6.13
C PHE A 207 11.47 6.34 -6.11
N ASP A 208 12.07 6.08 -4.94
CA ASP A 208 13.16 5.11 -4.81
C ASP A 208 12.71 3.68 -5.16
N GLY A 209 11.50 3.29 -4.75
CA GLY A 209 10.90 2.01 -5.11
C GLY A 209 10.74 1.83 -6.62
N ILE A 210 10.36 2.89 -7.34
CA ILE A 210 10.30 2.86 -8.82
C ILE A 210 11.71 2.74 -9.40
N ARG A 211 12.66 3.55 -8.94
CA ARG A 211 14.03 3.60 -9.42
C ARG A 211 14.75 2.28 -9.23
N ASN A 212 14.62 1.68 -8.05
CA ASN A 212 15.31 0.47 -7.64
C ASN A 212 14.45 -0.79 -7.83
N PHE A 213 13.40 -0.69 -8.67
CA PHE A 213 12.39 -1.74 -8.83
C PHE A 213 12.98 -3.12 -9.19
N GLY A 214 14.05 -3.15 -9.98
CA GLY A 214 14.68 -4.42 -10.41
C GLY A 214 15.16 -5.26 -9.22
N GLU A 215 15.93 -4.67 -8.32
CA GLU A 215 16.45 -5.36 -7.13
C GLU A 215 15.35 -5.68 -6.09
N ILE A 216 14.32 -4.83 -5.99
CA ILE A 216 13.16 -5.09 -5.13
C ILE A 216 12.38 -6.30 -5.64
N LEU A 217 12.13 -6.35 -6.96
CA LEU A 217 11.42 -7.44 -7.61
C LEU A 217 12.15 -8.78 -7.44
N GLU A 218 13.47 -8.77 -7.55
CA GLU A 218 14.29 -9.96 -7.34
C GLU A 218 14.23 -10.45 -5.88
N ALA A 219 14.27 -9.54 -4.91
CA ALA A 219 14.33 -9.85 -3.49
C ALA A 219 12.98 -10.28 -2.88
N SER A 220 11.83 -9.98 -3.53
CA SER A 220 10.49 -10.23 -3.01
C SER A 220 9.74 -11.32 -3.78
N GLU A 221 8.71 -11.95 -3.17
CA GLU A 221 7.79 -12.89 -3.85
C GLU A 221 6.72 -12.17 -4.65
N GLY A 222 6.38 -10.94 -4.27
CA GLY A 222 5.37 -10.16 -4.96
C GLY A 222 5.56 -8.66 -4.77
N ILE A 223 4.82 -7.91 -5.54
CA ILE A 223 4.82 -6.45 -5.56
C ILE A 223 3.40 -5.94 -5.29
N MET A 224 3.27 -4.88 -4.52
CA MET A 224 2.02 -4.11 -4.42
C MET A 224 2.25 -2.70 -4.94
N VAL A 225 1.51 -2.31 -5.96
CA VAL A 225 1.48 -0.94 -6.46
C VAL A 225 0.45 -0.18 -5.64
N ALA A 226 0.91 0.60 -4.67
CA ALA A 226 0.05 1.35 -3.76
C ALA A 226 -0.05 2.81 -4.22
N ARG A 227 -1.10 3.09 -5.02
CA ARG A 227 -1.24 4.29 -5.84
C ARG A 227 -1.47 5.57 -5.04
N GLY A 228 -2.14 5.47 -3.90
CA GLY A 228 -2.41 6.63 -3.04
C GLY A 228 -1.14 7.34 -2.58
N ASP A 229 -0.19 6.59 -1.97
CA ASP A 229 1.09 7.15 -1.54
C ASP A 229 2.01 7.46 -2.73
N LEU A 230 1.99 6.60 -3.76
CA LEU A 230 2.78 6.81 -4.97
C LEU A 230 2.41 8.13 -5.68
N GLY A 231 1.12 8.48 -5.72
CA GLY A 231 0.62 9.73 -6.33
C GLY A 231 0.98 11.00 -5.55
N VAL A 232 1.52 10.85 -4.32
CA VAL A 232 2.12 11.96 -3.56
C VAL A 232 3.59 12.14 -3.91
N GLU A 233 4.28 11.06 -4.27
CA GLU A 233 5.72 11.03 -4.55
C GLU A 233 6.06 11.37 -6.00
N ILE A 234 5.14 11.12 -6.94
CA ILE A 234 5.30 11.44 -8.36
C ILE A 234 4.09 12.23 -8.86
N GLU A 235 4.22 12.85 -10.03
CA GLU A 235 3.12 13.58 -10.66
C GLU A 235 1.93 12.64 -10.92
N PRO A 236 0.69 13.01 -10.53
CA PRO A 236 -0.49 12.13 -10.61
C PRO A 236 -0.74 11.54 -12.00
N GLU A 237 -0.48 12.30 -13.05
CA GLU A 237 -0.63 11.86 -14.45
C GLU A 237 0.36 10.75 -14.86
N ARG A 238 1.43 10.54 -14.10
CA ARG A 238 2.42 9.48 -14.33
C ARG A 238 2.03 8.17 -13.65
N VAL A 239 1.21 8.22 -12.60
CA VAL A 239 0.83 7.02 -11.81
C VAL A 239 0.28 5.89 -12.69
N PRO A 240 -0.66 6.11 -13.62
CA PRO A 240 -1.18 5.04 -14.49
C PRO A 240 -0.11 4.39 -15.37
N LEU A 241 0.85 5.18 -15.89
CA LEU A 241 1.92 4.67 -16.75
C LEU A 241 2.96 3.87 -15.94
N VAL A 242 3.27 4.33 -14.74
CA VAL A 242 4.14 3.61 -13.80
C VAL A 242 3.48 2.30 -13.41
N GLN A 243 2.20 2.29 -13.00
CA GLN A 243 1.44 1.07 -12.70
C GLN A 243 1.54 0.04 -13.84
N LYS A 244 1.24 0.44 -15.08
CA LYS A 244 1.33 -0.44 -16.25
C LYS A 244 2.73 -1.02 -16.45
N SER A 245 3.76 -0.20 -16.25
CA SER A 245 5.15 -0.63 -16.35
C SER A 245 5.52 -1.64 -15.28
N LEU A 246 5.11 -1.40 -14.02
CA LEU A 246 5.38 -2.29 -12.89
C LEU A 246 4.66 -3.64 -13.07
N ILE A 247 3.37 -3.63 -13.42
CA ILE A 247 2.59 -4.85 -13.71
C ILE A 247 3.28 -5.68 -14.80
N ARG A 248 3.62 -5.05 -15.92
CA ARG A 248 4.30 -5.74 -17.04
C ARG A 248 5.62 -6.37 -16.59
N ARG A 249 6.43 -5.67 -15.81
CA ARG A 249 7.72 -6.19 -15.33
C ARG A 249 7.53 -7.34 -14.34
N CYS A 250 6.52 -7.30 -13.47
CA CYS A 250 6.17 -8.43 -12.60
C CYS A 250 5.82 -9.66 -13.43
N ASN A 251 4.91 -9.52 -14.41
CA ASN A 251 4.47 -10.61 -15.28
C ASN A 251 5.64 -11.23 -16.08
N GLN A 252 6.54 -10.39 -16.61
CA GLN A 252 7.74 -10.86 -17.32
C GLN A 252 8.69 -11.68 -16.44
N ASN A 253 8.68 -11.46 -15.13
CA ASN A 253 9.53 -12.15 -14.18
C ASN A 253 8.79 -13.22 -13.35
N GLY A 254 7.52 -13.52 -13.68
CA GLY A 254 6.70 -14.50 -12.96
C GLY A 254 6.44 -14.14 -11.49
N LYS A 255 6.41 -12.84 -11.17
CA LYS A 255 6.16 -12.33 -9.82
C LYS A 255 4.73 -11.83 -9.69
N THR A 256 4.10 -12.16 -8.57
CA THR A 256 2.73 -11.69 -8.25
C THR A 256 2.68 -10.17 -8.11
N VAL A 257 1.65 -9.55 -8.69
CA VAL A 257 1.42 -8.11 -8.55
C VAL A 257 0.00 -7.81 -8.07
N VAL A 258 -0.08 -6.93 -7.06
CA VAL A 258 -1.33 -6.42 -6.49
C VAL A 258 -1.46 -4.94 -6.85
N THR A 259 -2.59 -4.54 -7.46
CA THR A 259 -2.94 -3.14 -7.65
C THR A 259 -3.83 -2.68 -6.50
N ALA A 260 -3.41 -1.62 -5.80
CA ALA A 260 -3.97 -1.23 -4.51
C ALA A 260 -4.26 0.27 -4.42
N THR A 261 -5.18 0.61 -3.51
CA THR A 261 -5.66 1.95 -3.15
C THR A 261 -6.45 2.66 -4.26
N GLU A 262 -7.44 3.46 -3.86
CA GLU A 262 -8.29 4.25 -4.76
C GLU A 262 -8.94 3.38 -5.86
N MET A 263 -9.43 2.18 -5.51
CA MET A 263 -10.02 1.27 -6.48
C MET A 263 -11.54 1.50 -6.64
N LEU A 264 -12.30 1.40 -5.54
CA LEU A 264 -13.74 1.66 -5.48
C LEU A 264 -14.06 2.62 -4.33
N GLU A 265 -13.25 3.66 -4.15
CA GLU A 265 -13.25 4.53 -2.97
C GLU A 265 -14.62 5.18 -2.69
N SER A 266 -15.38 5.55 -3.74
CA SER A 266 -16.73 6.08 -3.57
C SER A 266 -17.66 5.12 -2.84
N MET A 267 -17.40 3.80 -2.91
CA MET A 267 -18.17 2.78 -2.20
C MET A 267 -17.95 2.77 -0.67
N MET A 268 -17.03 3.57 -0.16
CA MET A 268 -17.02 3.86 1.29
C MET A 268 -18.33 4.51 1.75
N HIS A 269 -18.98 5.26 0.88
CA HIS A 269 -20.17 6.04 1.20
C HIS A 269 -21.38 5.76 0.30
N GLN A 270 -21.16 5.20 -0.89
CA GLN A 270 -22.17 4.91 -1.90
C GLN A 270 -22.28 3.40 -2.17
N PRO A 271 -23.50 2.87 -2.43
CA PRO A 271 -23.67 1.43 -2.68
C PRO A 271 -23.16 0.98 -4.05
N ASN A 272 -22.87 1.91 -4.95
CA ASN A 272 -22.33 1.66 -6.29
C ASN A 272 -21.13 2.57 -6.56
N PRO A 273 -20.11 2.07 -7.29
CA PRO A 273 -18.95 2.86 -7.67
C PRO A 273 -19.27 3.82 -8.81
N THR A 274 -18.38 4.78 -9.02
CA THR A 274 -18.40 5.61 -10.23
C THR A 274 -17.98 4.80 -11.46
N ARG A 275 -18.34 5.29 -12.66
CA ARG A 275 -17.89 4.66 -13.91
C ARG A 275 -16.38 4.75 -14.10
N ALA A 276 -15.73 5.79 -13.57
CA ALA A 276 -14.30 5.97 -13.61
C ALA A 276 -13.59 4.88 -12.79
N GLU A 277 -14.07 4.59 -11.58
CA GLU A 277 -13.53 3.52 -10.73
C GLU A 277 -13.71 2.13 -11.36
N VAL A 278 -14.89 1.85 -11.94
CA VAL A 278 -15.11 0.60 -12.68
C VAL A 278 -14.12 0.45 -13.84
N SER A 279 -13.90 1.55 -14.59
CA SER A 279 -12.93 1.57 -15.70
C SER A 279 -11.50 1.36 -15.20
N ASP A 280 -11.12 1.97 -14.08
CA ASP A 280 -9.79 1.85 -13.50
C ASP A 280 -9.50 0.42 -13.06
N VAL A 281 -10.40 -0.20 -12.30
CA VAL A 281 -10.29 -1.61 -11.90
C VAL A 281 -10.17 -2.53 -13.12
N ALA A 282 -11.05 -2.35 -14.12
CA ALA A 282 -11.01 -3.16 -15.33
C ALA A 282 -9.67 -3.00 -16.08
N ASN A 283 -9.14 -1.76 -16.20
CA ASN A 283 -7.86 -1.52 -16.82
C ASN A 283 -6.69 -2.17 -16.07
N ALA A 284 -6.66 -2.12 -14.73
CA ALA A 284 -5.64 -2.81 -13.95
C ALA A 284 -5.62 -4.34 -14.23
N ILE A 285 -6.81 -4.94 -14.36
CA ILE A 285 -6.96 -6.37 -14.67
C ILE A 285 -6.54 -6.67 -16.11
N LEU A 286 -6.90 -5.83 -17.07
CA LEU A 286 -6.51 -5.95 -18.47
C LEU A 286 -5.00 -5.75 -18.66
N ASP A 287 -4.37 -4.95 -17.82
CA ASP A 287 -2.91 -4.78 -17.77
C ASP A 287 -2.18 -6.02 -17.23
N GLY A 288 -2.92 -6.95 -16.59
CA GLY A 288 -2.42 -8.23 -16.11
C GLY A 288 -2.08 -8.25 -14.61
N THR A 289 -2.74 -7.43 -13.77
CA THR A 289 -2.60 -7.57 -12.32
C THR A 289 -3.15 -8.91 -11.84
N ASP A 290 -2.45 -9.57 -10.91
CA ASP A 290 -2.88 -10.85 -10.32
C ASP A 290 -3.96 -10.65 -9.25
N ALA A 291 -3.89 -9.50 -8.57
CA ALA A 291 -4.85 -9.15 -7.53
C ALA A 291 -5.18 -7.65 -7.53
N THR A 292 -6.38 -7.34 -7.05
CA THR A 292 -6.81 -5.99 -6.71
C THR A 292 -7.11 -5.90 -5.23
N MET A 293 -6.88 -4.74 -4.60
CA MET A 293 -7.06 -4.58 -3.16
C MET A 293 -8.08 -3.49 -2.83
N LEU A 294 -9.03 -3.83 -1.95
CA LEU A 294 -9.93 -2.90 -1.28
C LEU A 294 -9.33 -2.50 0.07
N SER A 295 -9.32 -1.21 0.35
CA SER A 295 -8.73 -0.60 1.55
C SER A 295 -9.82 -0.09 2.50
N GLY A 296 -10.14 1.20 2.43
CA GLY A 296 -11.18 1.84 3.23
C GLY A 296 -12.56 1.27 2.95
N GLU A 297 -12.84 0.86 1.72
CA GLU A 297 -14.12 0.34 1.23
C GLU A 297 -14.60 -0.85 2.08
N THR A 298 -13.67 -1.72 2.48
CA THR A 298 -13.98 -2.90 3.30
C THR A 298 -13.63 -2.72 4.78
N ALA A 299 -12.68 -1.82 5.12
CA ALA A 299 -12.24 -1.64 6.50
C ALA A 299 -13.17 -0.75 7.33
N VAL A 300 -13.66 0.35 6.76
CA VAL A 300 -14.46 1.38 7.45
C VAL A 300 -15.66 1.86 6.62
N GLY A 301 -15.77 1.45 5.36
CA GLY A 301 -16.85 1.81 4.46
C GLY A 301 -18.20 1.24 4.90
N LYS A 302 -19.27 1.84 4.41
CA LYS A 302 -20.65 1.42 4.70
C LYS A 302 -21.08 0.15 3.98
N TYR A 303 -20.36 -0.24 2.92
CA TYR A 303 -20.74 -1.29 1.98
C TYR A 303 -19.62 -2.32 1.73
N PRO A 304 -19.06 -2.97 2.79
CA PRO A 304 -17.91 -3.84 2.64
C PRO A 304 -18.17 -5.08 1.76
N VAL A 305 -19.33 -5.71 1.92
CA VAL A 305 -19.73 -6.90 1.15
C VAL A 305 -20.00 -6.53 -0.30
N GLU A 306 -20.72 -5.44 -0.53
CA GLU A 306 -21.06 -4.93 -1.86
C GLU A 306 -19.82 -4.50 -2.63
N SER A 307 -18.81 -3.94 -1.94
CA SER A 307 -17.52 -3.57 -2.54
C SER A 307 -16.74 -4.81 -3.01
N ALA A 308 -16.68 -5.86 -2.19
CA ALA A 308 -16.07 -7.13 -2.59
C ALA A 308 -16.83 -7.76 -3.78
N ALA A 309 -18.16 -7.77 -3.74
CA ALA A 309 -19.00 -8.30 -4.82
C ALA A 309 -18.85 -7.49 -6.12
N MET A 310 -18.76 -6.16 -6.05
CA MET A 310 -18.54 -5.30 -7.21
C MET A 310 -17.19 -5.56 -7.84
N MET A 311 -16.13 -5.60 -7.03
CA MET A 311 -14.78 -5.93 -7.50
C MET A 311 -14.76 -7.28 -8.22
N ALA A 312 -15.45 -8.30 -7.68
CA ALA A 312 -15.55 -9.62 -8.30
C ALA A 312 -16.29 -9.58 -9.65
N ARG A 313 -17.38 -8.83 -9.76
CA ARG A 313 -18.09 -8.66 -11.02
C ARG A 313 -17.26 -7.98 -12.09
N ILE A 314 -16.54 -6.90 -11.74
CA ILE A 314 -15.65 -6.21 -12.67
C ILE A 314 -14.55 -7.16 -13.13
N ALA A 315 -13.96 -7.92 -12.22
CA ALA A 315 -12.90 -8.88 -12.55
C ALA A 315 -13.40 -9.93 -13.55
N LEU A 316 -14.56 -10.50 -13.32
CA LEU A 316 -15.15 -11.49 -14.23
C LEU A 316 -15.41 -10.94 -15.64
N GLU A 317 -15.89 -9.71 -15.77
CA GLU A 317 -16.14 -9.07 -17.07
C GLU A 317 -14.82 -8.69 -17.78
N ALA A 318 -13.86 -8.11 -17.06
CA ALA A 318 -12.55 -7.75 -17.63
C ALA A 318 -11.80 -9.01 -18.13
N GLU A 319 -11.85 -10.11 -17.38
CA GLU A 319 -11.21 -11.37 -17.78
C GLU A 319 -11.84 -12.01 -19.05
N LYS A 320 -13.14 -11.82 -19.31
CA LYS A 320 -13.77 -12.24 -20.56
C LYS A 320 -13.20 -11.45 -21.75
N ALA A 321 -13.08 -10.13 -21.60
CA ALA A 321 -12.52 -9.27 -22.63
C ALA A 321 -11.04 -9.57 -22.93
N ALA A 322 -10.24 -9.87 -21.88
CA ALA A 322 -8.83 -10.25 -22.05
C ALA A 322 -8.67 -11.55 -22.87
N LYS A 323 -9.55 -12.54 -22.68
CA LYS A 323 -9.53 -13.78 -23.49
C LYS A 323 -9.85 -13.54 -24.95
N SER A 324 -10.88 -12.75 -25.26
CA SER A 324 -11.29 -12.48 -26.64
C SER A 324 -10.19 -11.74 -27.43
N SER A 325 -9.48 -10.81 -26.79
CA SER A 325 -8.41 -10.06 -27.43
C SER A 325 -7.17 -10.92 -27.80
N VAL A 326 -6.96 -12.04 -27.13
CA VAL A 326 -5.88 -13.00 -27.42
C VAL A 326 -6.27 -13.93 -28.57
N GLU A 327 -7.52 -14.38 -28.61
CA GLU A 327 -8.04 -15.22 -29.69
C GLU A 327 -8.04 -14.48 -31.04
N ASP A 328 -8.41 -13.18 -31.05
CA ASP A 328 -8.42 -12.34 -32.25
C ASP A 328 -7.02 -12.04 -32.83
N ARG A 329 -5.95 -12.17 -32.04
CA ARG A 329 -4.58 -11.84 -32.49
C ARG A 329 -3.72 -13.04 -32.90
N GLY A 330 -4.21 -14.25 -32.79
CA GLY A 330 -3.48 -15.48 -33.17
C GLY A 330 -2.18 -15.69 -32.34
N PHE A 331 -2.05 -15.08 -31.20
CA PHE A 331 -0.87 -15.20 -30.33
C PHE A 331 -0.99 -16.40 -29.39
N VAL A 332 0.09 -17.16 -29.30
CA VAL A 332 0.26 -18.26 -28.35
C VAL A 332 0.08 -17.74 -26.92
N ASN A 333 -0.81 -18.40 -26.22
CA ASN A 333 -1.40 -18.05 -24.94
C ASN A 333 -0.35 -17.89 -23.81
N ILE A 334 -0.08 -16.66 -23.36
CA ILE A 334 0.76 -16.38 -22.19
C ILE A 334 0.17 -17.03 -20.91
N SER A 335 -1.14 -17.29 -20.88
CA SER A 335 -1.87 -18.01 -19.83
C SER A 335 -1.31 -19.42 -19.56
N ASP A 336 -0.75 -20.11 -20.57
CA ASP A 336 -0.17 -21.44 -20.40
C ASP A 336 1.18 -21.41 -19.68
N THR A 337 1.92 -20.33 -19.82
CA THR A 337 3.22 -20.15 -19.14
C THR A 337 3.01 -19.82 -17.65
N VAL A 338 2.00 -19.02 -17.31
CA VAL A 338 1.66 -18.66 -15.92
C VAL A 338 1.05 -19.86 -15.18
N SER A 339 0.17 -20.64 -15.86
CA SER A 339 -0.42 -21.84 -15.26
C SER A 339 0.62 -22.94 -14.95
N ARG A 340 1.69 -23.02 -15.74
CA ARG A 340 2.80 -23.97 -15.49
C ARG A 340 3.72 -23.55 -14.36
N SER A 341 3.82 -22.24 -14.03
CA SER A 341 4.62 -21.75 -12.89
C SER A 341 3.91 -21.91 -11.54
N ILE A 342 2.58 -22.06 -11.52
CA ILE A 342 1.79 -22.22 -10.28
C ILE A 342 1.68 -23.71 -9.89
N GLN A 343 2.01 -24.65 -10.79
CA GLN A 343 1.98 -26.11 -10.55
C GLN A 343 3.35 -26.69 -10.18
N ARG A 344 4.35 -25.88 -9.97
CA ARG A 344 5.66 -26.26 -9.42
C ARG A 344 5.87 -25.54 -8.09
#